data_7d9fc50366e9294eae7949009e2375c2
#
_entry.id   7d9fc50366e9294eae7949009e2375c2
#
_cell.length_a   1.000
_cell.length_b   1.000
_cell.length_c   1.000
_cell.angle_alpha   90.00
_cell.angle_beta   90.00
_cell.angle_gamma   90.00
#
_symmetry.space_group_name_H-M   'P 1'
#
loop_
_entity.id
_entity.type
_entity.pdbx_description
1 polymer ?
#
loop_
_entity_poly.entity_id
_entity_poly.type
_entity_poly.pdbx_seq_one_letter_code
_entity_poly.pdbx_strand_id
1 'polypeptide(L)'
;MADLHAVTAITLDLDDTLWPVRPTLVAAEKVLAQWLRTHAPATAQGTPPPLMLALRAEVAAEHPQWAHDLSAIRLETIRRALRRHGDDPALAELAFEVFFDARHAVALYDDVRPGLARLAARYRLIAVSNGNAEVDRVGLGEFFSGSVSARLHGVAKPDPSIFRAACAAAGAAPHQVLHLGDDLDTDVDGALAAGLHAGWICRPDGAHASAEPRAGAHRFTDLLDVAAALGI
;
A
#
# COMPACT_ATOMS: atom_id res chain seq x y z
N MET A 1 24.31 4.57 -13.62
CA MET A 1 23.04 3.86 -13.42
C MET A 1 23.37 2.41 -13.11
N ALA A 2 22.70 1.79 -12.15
CA ALA A 2 22.90 0.37 -11.87
C ALA A 2 22.44 -0.46 -13.08
N ASP A 3 23.13 -1.57 -13.35
CA ASP A 3 22.84 -2.44 -14.48
C ASP A 3 21.62 -3.32 -14.16
N LEU A 4 20.51 -3.14 -14.88
CA LEU A 4 19.28 -3.93 -14.71
C LEU A 4 19.36 -5.32 -15.39
N HIS A 5 20.44 -5.68 -16.07
CA HIS A 5 20.58 -7.00 -16.73
C HIS A 5 20.59 -8.18 -15.75
N ALA A 6 20.94 -7.93 -14.47
CA ALA A 6 20.93 -8.97 -13.44
C ALA A 6 19.54 -9.21 -12.82
N VAL A 7 18.53 -8.39 -13.13
CA VAL A 7 17.19 -8.48 -12.54
C VAL A 7 16.48 -9.73 -13.02
N THR A 8 16.00 -10.53 -12.07
CA THR A 8 15.24 -11.78 -12.32
C THR A 8 13.86 -11.75 -11.68
N ALA A 9 13.61 -10.82 -10.76
CA ALA A 9 12.31 -10.63 -10.12
C ALA A 9 12.06 -9.14 -9.82
N ILE A 10 10.79 -8.78 -9.68
CA ILE A 10 10.38 -7.41 -9.40
C ILE A 10 9.47 -7.42 -8.16
N THR A 11 9.71 -6.48 -7.26
CA THR A 11 8.81 -6.20 -6.14
C THR A 11 8.14 -4.85 -6.38
N LEU A 12 6.85 -4.70 -6.02
CA LEU A 12 6.09 -3.48 -6.29
C LEU A 12 5.36 -3.03 -5.03
N ASP A 13 5.45 -1.75 -4.74
CA ASP A 13 4.48 -1.09 -3.89
C ASP A 13 3.11 -1.01 -4.58
N LEU A 14 2.06 -0.68 -3.84
CA LEU A 14 0.68 -0.67 -4.31
C LEU A 14 0.08 0.73 -4.34
N ASP A 15 -0.15 1.33 -3.17
CA ASP A 15 -0.80 2.63 -2.99
C ASP A 15 0.07 3.75 -3.59
N ASP A 16 -0.51 4.67 -4.33
CA ASP A 16 0.14 5.75 -5.11
C ASP A 16 1.13 5.28 -6.19
N THR A 17 1.52 4.01 -6.19
CA THR A 17 2.29 3.37 -7.27
C THR A 17 1.39 2.84 -8.38
N LEU A 18 0.34 2.06 -8.02
CA LEU A 18 -0.58 1.43 -8.99
C LEU A 18 -1.94 2.15 -9.10
N TRP A 19 -2.33 2.92 -8.10
CA TRP A 19 -3.55 3.76 -8.06
C TRP A 19 -3.39 4.90 -7.06
N PRO A 20 -4.08 6.02 -7.23
CA PRO A 20 -4.04 7.10 -6.25
C PRO A 20 -4.79 6.68 -4.97
N VAL A 21 -4.08 6.59 -3.85
CA VAL A 21 -4.65 6.11 -2.58
C VAL A 21 -5.64 7.08 -1.97
N ARG A 22 -5.37 8.39 -2.04
CA ARG A 22 -6.18 9.41 -1.36
C ARG A 22 -7.64 9.42 -1.80
N PRO A 23 -7.99 9.44 -3.11
CA PRO A 23 -9.38 9.35 -3.56
C PRO A 23 -10.08 8.08 -3.08
N THR A 24 -9.38 6.95 -3.11
CA THR A 24 -9.87 5.64 -2.66
C THR A 24 -10.23 5.66 -1.18
N LEU A 25 -9.33 6.17 -0.33
CA LEU A 25 -9.59 6.28 1.11
C LEU A 25 -10.74 7.24 1.42
N VAL A 26 -10.84 8.38 0.72
CA VAL A 26 -11.97 9.31 0.88
C VAL A 26 -13.29 8.66 0.51
N ALA A 27 -13.33 7.85 -0.54
CA ALA A 27 -14.54 7.10 -0.92
C ALA A 27 -14.91 6.05 0.14
N ALA A 28 -13.94 5.28 0.63
CA ALA A 28 -14.15 4.28 1.67
C ALA A 28 -14.63 4.89 3.00
N GLU A 29 -14.09 6.05 3.40
CA GLU A 29 -14.57 6.78 4.59
C GLU A 29 -16.03 7.26 4.43
N LYS A 30 -16.44 7.67 3.23
CA LYS A 30 -17.85 8.04 2.96
C LYS A 30 -18.77 6.84 3.08
N VAL A 31 -18.36 5.68 2.58
CA VAL A 31 -19.12 4.42 2.70
C VAL A 31 -19.27 4.01 4.15
N LEU A 32 -18.17 4.02 4.93
CA LEU A 32 -18.21 3.77 6.37
C LEU A 32 -19.13 4.73 7.11
N ALA A 33 -19.01 6.04 6.85
CA ALA A 33 -19.87 7.04 7.49
C ALA A 33 -21.35 6.86 7.15
N GLN A 34 -21.68 6.44 5.93
CA GLN A 34 -23.05 6.12 5.54
C GLN A 34 -23.55 4.88 6.28
N TRP A 35 -22.75 3.84 6.38
CA TRP A 35 -23.09 2.62 7.11
C TRP A 35 -23.34 2.91 8.60
N LEU A 36 -22.48 3.70 9.25
CA LEU A 36 -22.63 4.11 10.64
C LEU A 36 -23.93 4.91 10.86
N ARG A 37 -24.34 5.79 9.94
CA ARG A 37 -25.62 6.50 10.06
C ARG A 37 -26.82 5.56 10.16
N THR A 38 -26.75 4.41 9.52
CA THR A 38 -27.84 3.43 9.51
C THR A 38 -27.79 2.50 10.73
N HIS A 39 -26.60 2.05 11.15
CA HIS A 39 -26.44 0.96 12.10
C HIS A 39 -25.97 1.41 13.49
N ALA A 40 -25.36 2.60 13.57
CA ALA A 40 -24.82 3.19 14.80
C ALA A 40 -25.02 4.72 14.80
N PRO A 41 -26.29 5.20 14.83
CA PRO A 41 -26.61 6.61 14.60
C PRO A 41 -26.04 7.54 15.67
N ALA A 42 -25.91 7.09 16.92
CA ALA A 42 -25.31 7.89 17.98
C ALA A 42 -23.82 8.13 17.72
N THR A 43 -23.10 7.10 17.27
CA THR A 43 -21.69 7.20 16.84
C THR A 43 -21.54 8.09 15.63
N ALA A 44 -22.38 7.93 14.61
CA ALA A 44 -22.32 8.75 13.39
C ALA A 44 -22.54 10.24 13.68
N GLN A 45 -23.42 10.57 14.64
CA GLN A 45 -23.68 11.94 15.07
C GLN A 45 -22.53 12.48 15.94
N GLY A 46 -22.04 11.69 16.90
CA GLY A 46 -21.06 12.12 17.90
C GLY A 46 -19.61 12.07 17.42
N THR A 47 -19.31 11.24 16.39
CA THR A 47 -17.99 11.11 15.80
C THR A 47 -18.06 11.22 14.26
N PRO A 48 -18.34 12.42 13.72
CA PRO A 48 -18.31 12.64 12.27
C PRO A 48 -16.88 12.44 11.70
N PRO A 49 -16.70 12.32 10.37
CA PRO A 49 -15.43 11.95 9.75
C PRO A 49 -14.18 12.70 10.25
N PRO A 50 -14.20 14.04 10.49
CA PRO A 50 -13.02 14.73 11.04
C PRO A 50 -12.65 14.26 12.45
N LEU A 51 -13.63 13.98 13.30
CA LEU A 51 -13.41 13.45 14.65
C LEU A 51 -12.99 11.98 14.63
N MET A 52 -13.49 11.19 13.68
CA MET A 52 -13.02 9.82 13.46
C MET A 52 -11.54 9.80 13.07
N LEU A 53 -11.09 10.74 12.23
CA LEU A 53 -9.69 10.90 11.87
C LEU A 53 -8.82 11.27 13.08
N ALA A 54 -9.28 12.23 13.92
CA ALA A 54 -8.58 12.60 15.15
C ALA A 54 -8.49 11.41 16.12
N LEU A 55 -9.59 10.68 16.31
CA LEU A 55 -9.62 9.49 17.16
C LEU A 55 -8.66 8.40 16.65
N ARG A 56 -8.52 8.25 15.33
CA ARG A 56 -7.54 7.31 14.75
C ARG A 56 -6.10 7.71 15.08
N ALA A 57 -5.79 9.00 15.07
CA ALA A 57 -4.48 9.48 15.47
C ALA A 57 -4.21 9.23 16.97
N GLU A 58 -5.23 9.41 17.84
CA GLU A 58 -5.13 9.06 19.27
C GLU A 58 -4.84 7.57 19.46
N VAL A 59 -5.60 6.69 18.79
CA VAL A 59 -5.39 5.23 18.86
C VAL A 59 -3.99 4.84 18.37
N ALA A 60 -3.53 5.42 17.28
CA ALA A 60 -2.19 5.15 16.75
C ALA A 60 -1.09 5.58 17.74
N ALA A 61 -1.24 6.72 18.40
CA ALA A 61 -0.29 7.21 19.40
C ALA A 61 -0.26 6.34 20.67
N GLU A 62 -1.42 5.81 21.08
CA GLU A 62 -1.52 4.92 22.25
C GLU A 62 -1.00 3.50 21.96
N HIS A 63 -0.97 3.09 20.68
CA HIS A 63 -0.56 1.76 20.25
C HIS A 63 0.60 1.79 19.24
N PRO A 64 1.78 2.32 19.62
CA PRO A 64 2.94 2.40 18.71
C PRO A 64 3.38 1.04 18.18
N GLN A 65 3.11 -0.05 18.91
CA GLN A 65 3.36 -1.42 18.46
C GLN A 65 2.52 -1.82 17.23
N TRP A 66 1.43 -1.11 16.91
CA TRP A 66 0.59 -1.33 15.72
C TRP A 66 0.97 -0.43 14.53
N ALA A 67 2.09 0.27 14.57
CA ALA A 67 2.50 1.17 13.49
C ALA A 67 2.53 0.48 12.11
N HIS A 68 2.76 -0.83 12.07
CA HIS A 68 2.74 -1.68 10.89
C HIS A 68 1.34 -2.25 10.56
N ASP A 69 0.33 -2.09 11.43
CA ASP A 69 -1.01 -2.66 11.26
C ASP A 69 -2.10 -1.58 11.27
N LEU A 70 -2.28 -0.95 10.09
CA LEU A 70 -3.32 0.08 9.89
C LEU A 70 -4.74 -0.49 10.08
N SER A 71 -4.93 -1.80 9.90
CA SER A 71 -6.22 -2.46 10.11
C SER A 71 -6.58 -2.55 11.59
N ALA A 72 -5.63 -2.94 12.45
CA ALA A 72 -5.83 -2.97 13.89
C ALA A 72 -6.15 -1.58 14.45
N ILE A 73 -5.41 -0.55 14.02
CA ILE A 73 -5.65 0.85 14.40
C ILE A 73 -7.08 1.26 14.01
N ARG A 74 -7.50 1.01 12.78
CA ARG A 74 -8.84 1.38 12.30
C ARG A 74 -9.93 0.64 13.05
N LEU A 75 -9.80 -0.66 13.22
CA LEU A 75 -10.79 -1.49 13.94
C LEU A 75 -10.99 -0.98 15.37
N GLU A 76 -9.91 -0.72 16.11
CA GLU A 76 -10.01 -0.17 17.47
C GLU A 76 -10.59 1.26 17.46
N THR A 77 -10.25 2.07 16.46
CA THR A 77 -10.85 3.41 16.31
C THR A 77 -12.38 3.33 16.21
N ILE A 78 -12.89 2.45 15.35
CA ILE A 78 -14.34 2.24 15.18
C ILE A 78 -14.94 1.73 16.49
N ARG A 79 -14.34 0.71 17.11
CA ARG A 79 -14.81 0.12 18.36
C ARG A 79 -14.85 1.16 19.50
N ARG A 80 -13.86 2.02 19.59
CA ARG A 80 -13.80 3.10 20.58
C ARG A 80 -14.87 4.16 20.35
N ALA A 81 -15.12 4.53 19.08
CA ALA A 81 -16.18 5.46 18.73
C ALA A 81 -17.56 4.90 19.13
N LEU A 82 -17.85 3.64 18.84
CA LEU A 82 -19.08 2.96 19.24
C LEU A 82 -19.29 3.01 20.77
N ARG A 83 -18.26 2.62 21.53
CA ARG A 83 -18.31 2.65 23.00
C ARG A 83 -18.55 4.06 23.57
N ARG A 84 -17.92 5.09 22.99
CA ARG A 84 -18.05 6.49 23.45
C ARG A 84 -19.50 6.99 23.35
N HIS A 85 -20.27 6.49 22.39
CA HIS A 85 -21.63 6.97 22.12
C HIS A 85 -22.73 5.98 22.50
N GLY A 86 -22.37 4.83 23.10
CA GLY A 86 -23.33 3.86 23.59
C GLY A 86 -23.95 2.97 22.51
N ASP A 87 -23.42 2.97 21.30
CA ASP A 87 -23.75 1.97 20.28
C ASP A 87 -23.00 0.64 20.57
N ASP A 88 -23.48 -0.46 20.02
CA ASP A 88 -22.90 -1.79 20.26
C ASP A 88 -21.48 -1.91 19.67
N PRO A 89 -20.44 -2.13 20.51
CA PRO A 89 -19.06 -2.30 20.04
C PRO A 89 -18.86 -3.52 19.12
N ALA A 90 -19.74 -4.52 19.15
CA ALA A 90 -19.69 -5.69 18.26
C ALA A 90 -19.94 -5.34 16.78
N LEU A 91 -20.46 -4.13 16.52
CA LEU A 91 -20.60 -3.62 15.15
C LEU A 91 -19.25 -3.22 14.52
N ALA A 92 -18.15 -3.15 15.29
CA ALA A 92 -16.87 -2.65 14.80
C ALA A 92 -16.30 -3.50 13.67
N GLU A 93 -16.39 -4.82 13.76
CA GLU A 93 -15.92 -5.75 12.74
C GLU A 93 -16.69 -5.59 11.43
N LEU A 94 -18.01 -5.49 11.50
CA LEU A 94 -18.85 -5.27 10.31
C LEU A 94 -18.59 -3.90 9.67
N ALA A 95 -18.45 -2.86 10.48
CA ALA A 95 -18.12 -1.52 10.01
C ALA A 95 -16.72 -1.47 9.34
N PHE A 96 -15.77 -2.20 9.92
CA PHE A 96 -14.44 -2.34 9.33
C PHE A 96 -14.49 -3.06 7.98
N GLU A 97 -15.21 -4.18 7.86
CA GLU A 97 -15.35 -4.91 6.58
C GLU A 97 -15.99 -4.04 5.50
N VAL A 98 -16.99 -3.24 5.83
CA VAL A 98 -17.61 -2.29 4.89
C VAL A 98 -16.60 -1.25 4.39
N PHE A 99 -15.78 -0.70 5.28
CA PHE A 99 -14.68 0.17 4.89
C PHE A 99 -13.66 -0.56 4.03
N PHE A 100 -13.28 -1.77 4.45
CA PHE A 100 -12.22 -2.56 3.82
C PHE A 100 -12.60 -2.99 2.41
N ASP A 101 -13.84 -3.39 2.17
CA ASP A 101 -14.35 -3.66 0.83
C ASP A 101 -14.32 -2.40 -0.06
N ALA A 102 -14.80 -1.27 0.47
CA ALA A 102 -14.80 -0.01 -0.27
C ALA A 102 -13.38 0.51 -0.59
N ARG A 103 -12.40 0.23 0.28
CA ARG A 103 -10.98 0.57 0.09
C ARG A 103 -10.34 -0.20 -1.06
N HIS A 104 -10.91 -1.33 -1.48
CA HIS A 104 -10.42 -2.11 -2.62
C HIS A 104 -11.06 -1.71 -3.96
N ALA A 105 -12.06 -0.81 -3.96
CA ALA A 105 -12.63 -0.22 -5.17
C ALA A 105 -11.72 0.89 -5.71
N VAL A 106 -10.56 0.53 -6.22
CA VAL A 106 -9.52 1.45 -6.69
C VAL A 106 -9.71 1.82 -8.17
N ALA A 107 -9.29 3.04 -8.55
CA ALA A 107 -9.14 3.43 -9.93
C ALA A 107 -7.65 3.31 -10.30
N LEU A 108 -7.30 2.26 -11.04
CA LEU A 108 -5.92 2.02 -11.48
C LEU A 108 -5.46 3.15 -12.42
N TYR A 109 -4.15 3.46 -12.41
CA TYR A 109 -3.56 4.24 -13.50
C TYR A 109 -3.61 3.43 -14.81
N ASP A 110 -3.70 4.12 -15.95
CA ASP A 110 -3.94 3.50 -17.26
C ASP A 110 -2.83 2.53 -17.70
N ASP A 111 -1.59 2.78 -17.26
CA ASP A 111 -0.42 1.96 -17.54
C ASP A 111 -0.35 0.66 -16.73
N VAL A 112 -1.12 0.53 -15.64
CA VAL A 112 -0.94 -0.54 -14.64
C VAL A 112 -1.22 -1.91 -15.23
N ARG A 113 -2.40 -2.15 -15.79
CA ARG A 113 -2.72 -3.47 -16.35
C ARG A 113 -1.80 -3.86 -17.52
N PRO A 114 -1.57 -3.01 -18.54
CA PRO A 114 -0.66 -3.37 -19.62
C PRO A 114 0.81 -3.49 -19.15
N GLY A 115 1.25 -2.67 -18.20
CA GLY A 115 2.59 -2.74 -17.63
C GLY A 115 2.80 -4.02 -16.82
N LEU A 116 1.88 -4.34 -15.90
CA LEU A 116 1.92 -5.58 -15.12
C LEU A 116 1.91 -6.83 -16.02
N ALA A 117 1.09 -6.83 -17.09
CA ALA A 117 1.04 -7.94 -18.03
C ALA A 117 2.40 -8.18 -18.71
N ARG A 118 3.10 -7.12 -19.15
CA ARG A 118 4.44 -7.21 -19.73
C ARG A 118 5.46 -7.73 -18.71
N LEU A 119 5.46 -7.13 -17.52
CA LEU A 119 6.40 -7.49 -16.46
C LEU A 119 6.18 -8.93 -15.98
N ALA A 120 4.93 -9.35 -15.72
CA ALA A 120 4.59 -10.70 -15.27
C ALA A 120 4.89 -11.81 -16.30
N ALA A 121 4.90 -11.48 -17.60
CA ALA A 121 5.29 -12.40 -18.65
C ALA A 121 6.78 -12.81 -18.57
N ARG A 122 7.62 -12.04 -17.88
CA ARG A 122 9.07 -12.24 -17.83
C ARG A 122 9.64 -12.37 -16.42
N TYR A 123 9.01 -11.76 -15.43
CA TYR A 123 9.50 -11.67 -14.05
C TYR A 123 8.46 -12.19 -13.07
N ARG A 124 8.92 -12.74 -11.94
CA ARG A 124 8.05 -12.97 -10.79
C ARG A 124 7.78 -11.62 -10.13
N LEU A 125 6.49 -11.31 -9.96
CA LEU A 125 6.07 -10.07 -9.29
C LEU A 125 5.62 -10.38 -7.85
N ILE A 126 6.13 -9.64 -6.88
CA ILE A 126 5.74 -9.71 -5.46
C ILE A 126 5.27 -8.32 -5.02
N ALA A 127 4.06 -8.22 -4.50
CA ALA A 127 3.58 -6.98 -3.90
C ALA A 127 4.24 -6.75 -2.52
N VAL A 128 4.64 -5.51 -2.23
CA VAL A 128 5.24 -5.14 -0.92
C VAL A 128 4.61 -3.84 -0.45
N SER A 129 3.71 -3.90 0.53
CA SER A 129 2.94 -2.73 0.92
C SER A 129 2.97 -2.46 2.43
N ASN A 130 3.08 -1.17 2.78
CA ASN A 130 2.82 -0.67 4.15
C ASN A 130 1.31 -0.49 4.41
N GLY A 131 0.51 -0.46 3.35
CA GLY A 131 -0.93 -0.40 3.41
C GLY A 131 -1.58 -1.76 3.72
N ASN A 132 -2.90 -1.77 3.62
CA ASN A 132 -3.71 -2.97 3.83
C ASN A 132 -4.47 -3.41 2.57
N ALA A 133 -4.06 -2.96 1.38
CA ALA A 133 -4.63 -3.44 0.13
C ALA A 133 -4.21 -4.89 -0.14
N GLU A 134 -5.15 -5.66 -0.66
CA GLU A 134 -4.95 -7.04 -1.09
C GLU A 134 -5.09 -7.11 -2.61
N VAL A 135 -4.05 -7.58 -3.30
CA VAL A 135 -4.00 -7.60 -4.77
C VAL A 135 -5.15 -8.39 -5.39
N ASP A 136 -5.61 -9.45 -4.72
CA ASP A 136 -6.75 -10.26 -5.18
C ASP A 136 -8.06 -9.48 -5.13
N ARG A 137 -8.31 -8.74 -4.04
CA ARG A 137 -9.51 -7.91 -3.90
C ARG A 137 -9.54 -6.73 -4.86
N VAL A 138 -8.37 -6.22 -5.25
CA VAL A 138 -8.24 -5.17 -6.28
C VAL A 138 -8.41 -5.73 -7.69
N GLY A 139 -8.38 -7.06 -7.86
CA GLY A 139 -8.48 -7.72 -9.16
C GLY A 139 -7.18 -7.66 -9.97
N LEU A 140 -6.03 -7.71 -9.28
CA LEU A 140 -4.69 -7.78 -9.86
C LEU A 140 -3.95 -9.07 -9.49
N GLY A 141 -4.57 -9.98 -8.72
CA GLY A 141 -3.94 -11.20 -8.23
C GLY A 141 -3.31 -12.06 -9.32
N GLU A 142 -3.87 -12.07 -10.53
CA GLU A 142 -3.34 -12.83 -11.68
C GLU A 142 -1.91 -12.44 -12.07
N PHE A 143 -1.47 -11.21 -11.78
CA PHE A 143 -0.13 -10.72 -12.11
C PHE A 143 0.92 -11.05 -11.04
N PHE A 144 0.49 -11.28 -9.80
CA PHE A 144 1.38 -11.43 -8.66
C PHE A 144 1.56 -12.89 -8.25
N SER A 145 2.81 -13.28 -8.01
CA SER A 145 3.16 -14.61 -7.47
C SER A 145 3.07 -14.66 -5.94
N GLY A 146 2.86 -13.53 -5.28
CA GLY A 146 2.74 -13.40 -3.84
C GLY A 146 2.73 -11.96 -3.38
N SER A 147 2.53 -11.77 -2.08
CA SER A 147 2.53 -10.46 -1.43
C SER A 147 3.17 -10.50 -0.05
N VAL A 148 3.83 -9.42 0.33
CA VAL A 148 4.37 -9.18 1.68
C VAL A 148 3.79 -7.85 2.16
N SER A 149 2.96 -7.90 3.18
CA SER A 149 2.41 -6.70 3.81
C SER A 149 3.08 -6.41 5.15
N ALA A 150 3.24 -5.15 5.50
CA ALA A 150 3.76 -4.75 6.80
C ALA A 150 2.98 -5.40 7.95
N ARG A 151 1.66 -5.49 7.82
CA ARG A 151 0.77 -6.14 8.81
C ARG A 151 1.15 -7.58 9.10
N LEU A 152 1.40 -8.40 8.06
CA LEU A 152 1.74 -9.82 8.23
C LEU A 152 3.21 -10.04 8.56
N HIS A 153 4.08 -9.16 8.06
CA HIS A 153 5.52 -9.21 8.33
C HIS A 153 5.88 -8.72 9.74
N GLY A 154 5.07 -7.82 10.31
CA GLY A 154 5.29 -7.21 11.63
C GLY A 154 6.13 -5.93 11.60
N VAL A 155 6.70 -5.56 10.45
CA VAL A 155 7.51 -4.35 10.26
C VAL A 155 7.22 -3.75 8.88
N ALA A 156 7.23 -2.41 8.80
CA ALA A 156 6.95 -1.66 7.58
C ALA A 156 8.23 -1.27 6.81
N LYS A 157 8.13 -0.97 5.52
CA LYS A 157 9.15 -0.22 4.77
C LYS A 157 9.41 1.11 5.49
N PRO A 158 10.65 1.58 5.60
CA PRO A 158 11.86 1.16 4.89
C PRO A 158 12.71 0.07 5.59
N ASP A 159 12.19 -0.66 6.58
CA ASP A 159 12.99 -1.69 7.25
C ASP A 159 13.48 -2.74 6.23
N PRO A 160 14.79 -3.06 6.19
CA PRO A 160 15.34 -3.99 5.21
C PRO A 160 14.78 -5.42 5.30
N SER A 161 14.18 -5.80 6.44
CA SER A 161 13.65 -7.16 6.64
C SER A 161 12.45 -7.45 5.74
N ILE A 162 11.56 -6.45 5.48
CA ILE A 162 10.40 -6.64 4.62
C ILE A 162 10.82 -6.85 3.15
N PHE A 163 11.86 -6.15 2.69
CA PHE A 163 12.44 -6.34 1.35
C PHE A 163 13.10 -7.71 1.20
N ARG A 164 13.83 -8.16 2.24
CA ARG A 164 14.41 -9.51 2.26
C ARG A 164 13.34 -10.60 2.24
N ALA A 165 12.24 -10.42 2.97
CA ALA A 165 11.09 -11.33 2.90
C ALA A 165 10.48 -11.37 1.49
N ALA A 166 10.38 -10.23 0.80
CA ALA A 166 9.93 -10.17 -0.59
C ALA A 166 10.90 -10.85 -1.55
N CYS A 167 12.22 -10.68 -1.37
CA CYS A 167 13.23 -11.41 -2.14
C CYS A 167 13.11 -12.93 -1.95
N ALA A 168 12.92 -13.38 -0.72
CA ALA A 168 12.69 -14.81 -0.42
C ALA A 168 11.42 -15.34 -1.09
N ALA A 169 10.32 -14.59 -1.06
CA ALA A 169 9.08 -14.92 -1.75
C ALA A 169 9.26 -14.96 -3.27
N ALA A 170 10.10 -14.08 -3.82
CA ALA A 170 10.47 -14.08 -5.24
C ALA A 170 11.41 -15.23 -5.62
N GLY A 171 12.14 -15.81 -4.66
CA GLY A 171 13.18 -16.82 -4.91
C GLY A 171 14.43 -16.22 -5.54
N ALA A 172 14.75 -14.94 -5.26
CA ALA A 172 15.85 -14.20 -5.85
C ALA A 172 16.74 -13.55 -4.77
N ALA A 173 18.03 -13.39 -5.06
CA ALA A 173 18.93 -12.64 -4.19
C ALA A 173 18.64 -11.13 -4.31
N PRO A 174 18.91 -10.31 -3.26
CA PRO A 174 18.60 -8.89 -3.27
C PRO A 174 19.11 -8.15 -4.52
N HIS A 175 20.35 -8.36 -4.94
CA HIS A 175 20.95 -7.74 -6.13
C HIS A 175 20.34 -8.20 -7.46
N GLN A 176 19.41 -9.13 -7.44
CA GLN A 176 18.65 -9.62 -8.60
C GLN A 176 17.20 -9.11 -8.61
N VAL A 177 16.83 -8.30 -7.63
CA VAL A 177 15.45 -7.78 -7.48
C VAL A 177 15.43 -6.29 -7.73
N LEU A 178 14.49 -5.84 -8.57
CA LEU A 178 14.15 -4.43 -8.73
C LEU A 178 12.89 -4.14 -7.91
N HIS A 179 12.99 -3.26 -6.94
CA HIS A 179 11.82 -2.73 -6.24
C HIS A 179 11.29 -1.48 -6.92
N LEU A 180 9.98 -1.42 -7.14
CA LEU A 180 9.29 -0.29 -7.76
C LEU A 180 8.32 0.32 -6.75
N GLY A 181 8.40 1.62 -6.53
CA GLY A 181 7.49 2.36 -5.66
C GLY A 181 7.56 3.85 -5.90
N ASP A 182 6.64 4.61 -5.31
CA ASP A 182 6.52 6.07 -5.51
C ASP A 182 7.17 6.89 -4.39
N ASP A 183 7.36 6.31 -3.21
CA ASP A 183 7.92 7.01 -2.06
C ASP A 183 9.44 6.89 -1.99
N LEU A 184 10.11 8.06 -1.94
CA LEU A 184 11.58 8.12 -1.97
C LEU A 184 12.24 7.53 -0.72
N ASP A 185 11.61 7.68 0.44
CA ASP A 185 12.18 7.26 1.72
C ASP A 185 11.86 5.79 2.02
N THR A 186 10.61 5.39 1.84
CA THR A 186 10.17 4.04 2.19
C THR A 186 10.47 3.02 1.10
N ASP A 187 10.32 3.36 -0.18
CA ASP A 187 10.55 2.43 -1.29
C ASP A 187 11.98 2.51 -1.78
N VAL A 188 12.41 3.71 -2.19
CA VAL A 188 13.70 3.86 -2.88
C VAL A 188 14.87 3.66 -1.91
N ASP A 189 14.93 4.47 -0.84
CA ASP A 189 16.02 4.38 0.14
C ASP A 189 15.97 3.04 0.88
N GLY A 190 14.75 2.53 1.20
CA GLY A 190 14.57 1.23 1.82
C GLY A 190 15.07 0.06 0.96
N ALA A 191 14.77 0.04 -0.33
CA ALA A 191 15.23 -0.98 -1.26
C ALA A 191 16.75 -0.94 -1.42
N LEU A 192 17.33 0.24 -1.62
CA LEU A 192 18.79 0.42 -1.73
C LEU A 192 19.51 -0.04 -0.46
N ALA A 193 19.00 0.31 0.72
CA ALA A 193 19.55 -0.13 2.01
C ALA A 193 19.45 -1.67 2.20
N ALA A 194 18.47 -2.32 1.59
CA ALA A 194 18.33 -3.77 1.59
C ALA A 194 19.18 -4.48 0.52
N GLY A 195 19.87 -3.73 -0.35
CA GLY A 195 20.74 -4.24 -1.42
C GLY A 195 19.99 -4.61 -2.71
N LEU A 196 18.77 -4.11 -2.90
CA LEU A 196 18.02 -4.24 -4.14
C LEU A 196 18.38 -3.14 -5.12
N HIS A 197 18.01 -3.33 -6.39
CA HIS A 197 17.84 -2.20 -7.31
C HIS A 197 16.57 -1.44 -6.95
N ALA A 198 16.59 -0.12 -7.08
CA ALA A 198 15.42 0.71 -6.81
C ALA A 198 14.97 1.45 -8.07
N GLY A 199 13.68 1.39 -8.35
CA GLY A 199 12.99 2.15 -9.38
C GLY A 199 11.93 3.04 -8.76
N TRP A 200 12.11 4.33 -8.88
CA TRP A 200 11.14 5.32 -8.43
C TRP A 200 10.10 5.58 -9.51
N ILE A 201 8.85 5.24 -9.23
CA ILE A 201 7.70 5.55 -10.09
C ILE A 201 7.22 6.97 -9.77
N CYS A 202 7.68 7.93 -10.57
CA CYS A 202 7.38 9.34 -10.39
C CYS A 202 6.08 9.71 -11.10
N ARG A 203 4.93 9.50 -10.43
CA ARG A 203 3.63 9.89 -10.98
C ARG A 203 3.52 11.41 -11.07
N PRO A 204 2.93 11.98 -12.16
CA PRO A 204 2.82 13.43 -12.34
C PRO A 204 2.13 14.16 -11.19
N ASP A 205 1.09 13.53 -10.62
CA ASP A 205 0.31 14.06 -9.50
C ASP A 205 0.73 13.47 -8.14
N GLY A 206 1.85 12.73 -8.10
CA GLY A 206 2.38 12.10 -6.89
C GLY A 206 2.99 13.11 -5.91
N ALA A 207 3.08 12.72 -4.64
CA ALA A 207 3.62 13.55 -3.56
C ALA A 207 5.06 14.03 -3.82
N HIS A 208 5.83 13.27 -4.58
CA HIS A 208 7.24 13.53 -4.89
C HIS A 208 7.49 13.99 -6.35
N ALA A 209 6.44 14.39 -7.09
CA ALA A 209 6.56 14.73 -8.53
C ALA A 209 7.65 15.74 -8.87
N SER A 210 7.96 16.67 -7.97
CA SER A 210 9.01 17.69 -8.13
C SER A 210 10.34 17.37 -7.40
N ALA A 211 10.46 16.16 -6.81
CA ALA A 211 11.67 15.78 -6.09
C ALA A 211 12.80 15.34 -7.05
N GLU A 212 14.04 15.44 -6.56
CA GLU A 212 15.19 14.91 -7.27
C GLU A 212 15.34 13.40 -7.05
N PRO A 213 15.74 12.64 -8.08
CA PRO A 213 16.00 11.20 -7.94
C PRO A 213 17.10 10.92 -6.91
N ARG A 214 16.96 9.84 -6.16
CA ARG A 214 18.00 9.34 -5.27
C ARG A 214 19.18 8.77 -6.07
N ALA A 215 20.40 8.98 -5.56
CA ALA A 215 21.60 8.39 -6.16
C ALA A 215 21.50 6.85 -6.16
N GLY A 216 21.74 6.22 -7.29
CA GLY A 216 21.66 4.77 -7.44
C GLY A 216 20.27 4.25 -7.81
N ALA A 217 19.23 5.07 -7.79
CA ALA A 217 17.91 4.71 -8.23
C ALA A 217 17.66 5.03 -9.71
N HIS A 218 16.77 4.26 -10.34
CA HIS A 218 16.22 4.57 -11.65
C HIS A 218 14.93 5.37 -11.47
N ARG A 219 14.70 6.38 -12.32
CA ARG A 219 13.43 7.12 -12.34
C ARG A 219 12.62 6.66 -13.53
N PHE A 220 11.36 6.32 -13.29
CA PHE A 220 10.39 5.94 -14.30
C PHE A 220 9.13 6.79 -14.15
N THR A 221 8.44 7.03 -15.26
CA THR A 221 7.16 7.76 -15.25
C THR A 221 5.98 6.83 -14.96
N ASP A 222 6.08 5.56 -15.37
CA ASP A 222 5.03 4.56 -15.28
C ASP A 222 5.59 3.14 -15.48
N LEU A 223 4.73 2.12 -15.41
CA LEU A 223 5.16 0.72 -15.58
C LEU A 223 5.52 0.35 -17.03
N LEU A 224 5.02 1.09 -18.02
CA LEU A 224 5.41 0.87 -19.41
C LEU A 224 6.83 1.38 -19.68
N ASP A 225 7.22 2.47 -19.02
CA ASP A 225 8.59 2.98 -19.05
C ASP A 225 9.56 1.96 -18.39
N VAL A 226 9.15 1.35 -17.27
CA VAL A 226 9.90 0.23 -16.66
C VAL A 226 10.07 -0.93 -17.64
N ALA A 227 8.99 -1.37 -18.28
CA ALA A 227 9.03 -2.47 -19.23
C ALA A 227 9.98 -2.16 -20.41
N ALA A 228 9.92 -0.93 -20.95
CA ALA A 228 10.82 -0.48 -22.01
C ALA A 228 12.29 -0.48 -21.56
N ALA A 229 12.58 -0.01 -20.35
CA ALA A 229 13.95 -0.01 -19.80
C ALA A 229 14.50 -1.42 -19.57
N LEU A 230 13.61 -2.41 -19.32
CA LEU A 230 13.97 -3.83 -19.19
C LEU A 230 14.00 -4.57 -20.53
N GLY A 231 13.70 -3.89 -21.66
CA GLY A 231 13.73 -4.45 -23.00
C GLY A 231 12.55 -5.38 -23.33
N ILE A 232 11.38 -5.15 -22.73
CA ILE A 232 10.15 -5.94 -22.93
C ILE A 232 8.93 -5.08 -23.24
#